data_5a407fe07b0d4e3363a00c38a7a6a8b7
#
_entry.id   5a407fe07b0d4e3363a00c38a7a6a8b7
#
_cell.length_a   1.000
_cell.length_b   1.000
_cell.length_c   1.000
_cell.angle_alpha   90.00
_cell.angle_beta   90.00
_cell.angle_gamma   90.00
#
_symmetry.space_group_name_H-M   'P 1'
#
loop_
_entity.id
_entity.type
_entity.pdbx_description
1 polymer ?
#
loop_
_entity_poly.entity_id
_entity_poly.type
_entity_poly.pdbx_seq_one_letter_code
_entity_poly.pdbx_strand_id
1 'polypeptide(L)'
;MRFFPVALIIAGIFLASCSGNKPDKSGGGYYGGDRPPSETRDYNSIPDAVPKIEPRSKTGNNPYEALGKKYVPLKSSKGFVQAGAASWYGQKFHGRTTSSGEIYDMWAMTAAHPVLPLPTYVRVTSLDSGKQIVVKVNDRGPFLHSRIIDLSYAAAHKLGIADKGTGKVKIEALDPSTNAATYIDNSVYASQSGTAGSGTDKQLGSYFIQVGAFSDKINVTAMRDRLRRLGYTVYPGSLDAQFADKPPFKVKVGPYENDSLARAALDLLESQLGQYNLIIVK
;
A
#
# COMPACT_ATOMS: atom_id res chain seq x y z
N MET A 1 -1.59 -68.40 -59.83
CA MET A 1 -0.80 -67.21 -59.64
C MET A 1 -1.69 -66.05 -59.15
N ARG A 2 -1.67 -65.75 -57.85
CA ARG A 2 -2.48 -64.68 -57.30
C ARG A 2 -1.49 -63.67 -56.65
N PHE A 3 -1.42 -62.50 -57.20
CA PHE A 3 -0.65 -61.39 -56.69
C PHE A 3 -1.44 -60.65 -55.60
N PHE A 4 -0.87 -60.53 -54.41
CA PHE A 4 -1.38 -59.68 -53.36
C PHE A 4 -0.59 -58.33 -53.38
N PRO A 5 -1.25 -57.20 -53.36
CA PRO A 5 -0.58 -55.95 -53.19
C PRO A 5 -0.30 -55.67 -51.70
N VAL A 6 0.94 -55.32 -51.40
CA VAL A 6 1.38 -54.83 -50.07
C VAL A 6 0.96 -53.39 -49.91
N ALA A 7 0.06 -53.13 -48.98
CA ALA A 7 -0.32 -51.77 -48.57
C ALA A 7 0.71 -51.19 -47.58
N LEU A 8 1.36 -50.13 -48.01
CA LEU A 8 2.33 -49.38 -47.23
C LEU A 8 1.57 -48.40 -46.32
N ILE A 9 1.53 -48.67 -45.00
CA ILE A 9 0.96 -47.74 -44.00
C ILE A 9 2.04 -46.73 -43.60
N ILE A 10 1.88 -45.50 -44.05
CA ILE A 10 2.70 -44.35 -43.58
C ILE A 10 2.12 -43.83 -42.27
N ALA A 11 2.77 -44.18 -41.18
CA ALA A 11 2.45 -43.61 -39.84
C ALA A 11 2.94 -42.18 -39.76
N GLY A 12 2.03 -41.23 -39.89
CA GLY A 12 2.30 -39.80 -39.65
C GLY A 12 2.53 -39.51 -38.18
N ILE A 13 3.75 -39.16 -37.80
CA ILE A 13 4.08 -38.71 -36.47
C ILE A 13 3.59 -37.28 -36.34
N PHE A 14 2.49 -37.06 -35.64
CA PHE A 14 2.05 -35.74 -35.18
C PHE A 14 2.95 -35.32 -34.01
N LEU A 15 3.92 -34.44 -34.28
CA LEU A 15 4.60 -33.69 -33.26
C LEU A 15 3.62 -32.67 -32.65
N ALA A 16 3.00 -33.04 -31.54
CA ALA A 16 2.28 -32.09 -30.71
C ALA A 16 3.27 -31.10 -30.12
N SER A 17 3.39 -29.92 -30.74
CA SER A 17 4.10 -28.77 -30.18
C SER A 17 3.35 -28.35 -28.94
N CYS A 18 3.82 -28.72 -27.75
CA CYS A 18 3.42 -28.10 -26.49
C CYS A 18 3.93 -26.66 -26.50
N SER A 19 3.09 -25.75 -27.02
CA SER A 19 3.25 -24.32 -26.74
C SER A 19 3.06 -24.12 -25.24
N GLY A 20 4.17 -24.13 -24.51
CA GLY A 20 4.18 -23.77 -23.10
C GLY A 20 3.73 -22.31 -22.99
N ASN A 21 2.48 -22.11 -22.58
CA ASN A 21 2.03 -20.81 -22.09
C ASN A 21 2.96 -20.43 -20.93
N LYS A 22 3.89 -19.50 -21.20
CA LYS A 22 4.59 -18.81 -20.12
C LYS A 22 3.52 -18.21 -19.21
N PRO A 23 3.60 -18.41 -17.88
CA PRO A 23 2.66 -17.76 -16.99
C PRO A 23 2.73 -16.26 -17.26
N ASP A 24 1.58 -15.71 -17.64
CA ASP A 24 1.40 -14.29 -17.82
C ASP A 24 1.83 -13.60 -16.51
N LYS A 25 2.88 -12.82 -16.55
CA LYS A 25 3.29 -11.97 -15.42
C LYS A 25 2.29 -10.82 -15.32
N SER A 26 1.04 -11.16 -15.01
CA SER A 26 0.01 -10.17 -14.74
C SER A 26 0.45 -9.41 -13.49
N GLY A 27 0.96 -8.23 -13.71
CA GLY A 27 1.32 -7.32 -12.63
C GLY A 27 0.13 -7.13 -11.70
N GLY A 28 0.38 -7.10 -10.44
CA GLY A 28 -0.40 -6.75 -9.28
C GLY A 28 -1.90 -6.51 -9.31
N GLY A 29 -2.52 -6.60 -10.47
CA GLY A 29 -3.93 -6.32 -10.70
C GLY A 29 -4.82 -7.37 -10.08
N TYR A 30 -5.75 -6.89 -9.30
CA TYR A 30 -6.86 -7.60 -8.67
C TYR A 30 -7.76 -8.32 -9.67
N TYR A 31 -7.93 -7.76 -10.84
CA TYR A 31 -8.73 -8.29 -11.92
C TYR A 31 -7.82 -8.98 -12.93
N GLY A 32 -7.92 -10.29 -13.05
CA GLY A 32 -7.19 -11.04 -14.06
C GLY A 32 -7.23 -10.33 -15.43
N GLY A 33 -6.07 -10.22 -16.08
CA GLY A 33 -5.91 -9.52 -17.35
C GLY A 33 -5.52 -8.04 -17.27
N ASP A 34 -5.21 -7.50 -16.09
CA ASP A 34 -4.52 -6.21 -16.04
C ASP A 34 -3.03 -6.41 -16.40
N ARG A 35 -2.44 -5.44 -17.07
CA ARG A 35 -1.10 -5.57 -17.63
C ARG A 35 -0.36 -4.22 -17.65
N PRO A 36 0.98 -4.27 -17.69
CA PRO A 36 1.79 -3.10 -18.00
C PRO A 36 1.39 -2.51 -19.35
N PRO A 37 1.67 -1.23 -19.58
CA PRO A 37 1.55 -0.65 -20.91
C PRO A 37 2.48 -1.36 -21.89
N SER A 38 2.07 -1.41 -23.15
CA SER A 38 2.93 -1.89 -24.24
C SER A 38 4.02 -0.87 -24.64
N GLU A 39 3.82 0.38 -24.25
CA GLU A 39 4.71 1.50 -24.54
C GLU A 39 5.72 1.69 -23.40
N THR A 40 7.00 1.81 -23.72
CA THR A 40 8.06 2.11 -22.75
C THR A 40 8.26 3.62 -22.67
N ARG A 41 8.32 4.16 -21.46
CA ARG A 41 8.59 5.58 -21.16
C ARG A 41 9.69 5.71 -20.12
N ASP A 42 10.30 6.87 -20.04
CA ASP A 42 11.14 7.22 -18.90
C ASP A 42 10.28 7.65 -17.72
N TYR A 43 9.98 6.68 -16.85
CA TYR A 43 9.15 6.92 -15.66
C TYR A 43 9.84 7.79 -14.61
N ASN A 44 11.18 7.87 -14.63
CA ASN A 44 11.92 8.68 -13.66
C ASN A 44 11.79 10.17 -13.96
N SER A 45 11.56 10.54 -15.24
CA SER A 45 11.32 11.92 -15.66
C SER A 45 9.92 12.43 -15.29
N ILE A 46 8.96 11.54 -14.95
CA ILE A 46 7.62 11.95 -14.54
C ILE A 46 7.69 12.67 -13.20
N PRO A 47 7.27 13.95 -13.10
CA PRO A 47 7.32 14.66 -11.84
C PRO A 47 6.35 14.06 -10.82
N ASP A 48 6.73 14.09 -9.56
CA ASP A 48 5.84 13.71 -8.46
C ASP A 48 4.61 14.63 -8.42
N ALA A 49 3.52 14.12 -7.84
CA ALA A 49 2.35 14.94 -7.61
C ALA A 49 2.68 16.08 -6.64
N VAL A 50 2.32 17.31 -7.02
CA VAL A 50 2.52 18.48 -6.16
C VAL A 50 1.30 18.66 -5.28
N PRO A 51 1.44 18.59 -3.94
CA PRO A 51 0.32 18.80 -3.03
C PRO A 51 -0.29 20.19 -3.20
N LYS A 52 -1.59 20.26 -3.40
CA LYS A 52 -2.36 21.50 -3.52
C LYS A 52 -3.69 21.37 -2.82
N ILE A 53 -4.26 22.50 -2.39
CA ILE A 53 -5.60 22.54 -1.82
C ILE A 53 -6.61 22.36 -2.96
N GLU A 54 -7.40 21.29 -2.87
CA GLU A 54 -8.44 20.97 -3.85
C GLU A 54 -9.79 20.75 -3.16
N PRO A 55 -10.90 21.05 -3.85
CA PRO A 55 -12.23 20.69 -3.35
C PRO A 55 -12.35 19.18 -3.16
N ARG A 56 -13.01 18.77 -2.09
CA ARG A 56 -13.31 17.35 -1.88
C ARG A 56 -14.24 16.80 -2.95
N SER A 57 -13.98 15.57 -3.38
CA SER A 57 -14.89 14.85 -4.26
C SER A 57 -16.27 14.76 -3.63
N LYS A 58 -17.30 15.11 -4.38
CA LYS A 58 -18.70 15.05 -3.93
C LYS A 58 -19.23 13.63 -3.79
N THR A 59 -18.73 12.71 -4.62
CA THR A 59 -19.18 11.31 -4.71
C THR A 59 -18.21 10.35 -4.02
N GLY A 60 -16.93 10.52 -4.23
CA GLY A 60 -15.91 9.60 -3.75
C GLY A 60 -15.73 9.56 -2.22
N ASN A 61 -16.29 10.51 -1.47
CA ASN A 61 -16.20 10.59 0.00
C ASN A 61 -17.45 10.09 0.74
N ASN A 62 -18.43 9.55 0.03
CA ASN A 62 -19.58 8.91 0.66
C ASN A 62 -19.24 7.49 1.14
N PRO A 63 -19.90 6.96 2.18
CA PRO A 63 -19.83 5.54 2.50
C PRO A 63 -20.21 4.70 1.28
N TYR A 64 -19.49 3.61 1.08
CA TYR A 64 -19.70 2.74 -0.06
C TYR A 64 -19.51 1.27 0.32
N GLU A 65 -19.96 0.37 -0.54
CA GLU A 65 -19.76 -1.06 -0.40
C GLU A 65 -18.98 -1.61 -1.58
N ALA A 66 -18.02 -2.48 -1.30
CA ALA A 66 -17.27 -3.22 -2.30
C ALA A 66 -17.01 -4.65 -1.79
N LEU A 67 -17.33 -5.63 -2.60
CA LEU A 67 -17.18 -7.07 -2.30
C LEU A 67 -17.83 -7.47 -0.96
N GLY A 68 -19.02 -6.97 -0.68
CA GLY A 68 -19.77 -7.27 0.53
C GLY A 68 -19.22 -6.62 1.79
N LYS A 69 -18.20 -5.75 1.69
CA LYS A 69 -17.63 -5.01 2.81
C LYS A 69 -17.97 -3.52 2.71
N LYS A 70 -18.46 -2.95 3.80
CA LYS A 70 -18.73 -1.51 3.91
C LYS A 70 -17.45 -0.75 4.25
N TYR A 71 -17.26 0.38 3.58
CA TYR A 71 -16.15 1.32 3.78
C TYR A 71 -16.73 2.69 4.10
N VAL A 72 -16.16 3.34 5.11
CA VAL A 72 -16.50 4.71 5.47
C VAL A 72 -15.25 5.57 5.30
N PRO A 73 -15.21 6.47 4.30
CA PRO A 73 -14.09 7.38 4.13
C PRO A 73 -13.88 8.25 5.37
N LEU A 74 -12.61 8.50 5.67
CA LEU A 74 -12.20 9.36 6.78
C LEU A 74 -12.66 10.80 6.55
N LYS A 75 -12.98 11.50 7.64
CA LYS A 75 -13.33 12.92 7.59
C LYS A 75 -12.09 13.81 7.36
N SER A 76 -10.90 13.34 7.72
CA SER A 76 -9.64 14.06 7.55
C SER A 76 -8.50 13.11 7.26
N SER A 77 -7.52 13.57 6.49
CA SER A 77 -6.25 12.86 6.26
C SER A 77 -5.11 13.35 7.16
N LYS A 78 -5.37 14.38 7.99
CA LYS A 78 -4.35 15.00 8.82
C LYS A 78 -3.67 13.98 9.75
N GLY A 79 -2.35 13.88 9.64
CA GLY A 79 -1.55 12.96 10.44
C GLY A 79 -1.70 11.48 10.07
N PHE A 80 -2.35 11.17 8.94
CA PHE A 80 -2.52 9.78 8.51
C PHE A 80 -1.19 9.16 8.11
N VAL A 81 -0.85 8.05 8.74
CA VAL A 81 0.32 7.21 8.43
C VAL A 81 -0.12 5.75 8.46
N GLN A 82 0.25 4.99 7.45
CA GLN A 82 -0.04 3.56 7.39
C GLN A 82 1.11 2.82 6.70
N ALA A 83 1.45 1.62 7.18
CA ALA A 83 2.40 0.72 6.54
C ALA A 83 1.70 -0.58 6.13
N GLY A 84 2.08 -1.12 4.97
CA GLY A 84 1.50 -2.35 4.47
C GLY A 84 1.95 -2.67 3.06
N ALA A 85 1.24 -3.60 2.41
CA ALA A 85 1.50 -3.96 1.03
C ALA A 85 0.86 -2.96 0.05
N ALA A 86 1.62 -2.58 -0.96
CA ALA A 86 1.12 -1.85 -2.14
C ALA A 86 1.11 -2.76 -3.36
N SER A 87 0.24 -2.47 -4.32
CA SER A 87 0.34 -2.96 -5.69
C SER A 87 0.06 -1.83 -6.67
N TRP A 88 -0.23 -2.15 -7.91
CA TRP A 88 -0.54 -1.17 -8.94
C TRP A 88 -1.66 -1.66 -9.85
N TYR A 89 -2.32 -0.72 -10.54
CA TYR A 89 -3.30 -0.96 -11.57
C TYR A 89 -2.84 -0.30 -12.88
N GLY A 90 -3.14 -0.94 -14.00
CA GLY A 90 -2.49 -0.66 -15.27
C GLY A 90 -3.46 -0.38 -16.42
N GLN A 91 -3.12 -0.93 -17.56
CA GLN A 91 -3.78 -0.63 -18.85
C GLN A 91 -5.29 -0.92 -18.85
N LYS A 92 -5.75 -1.93 -18.13
CA LYS A 92 -7.17 -2.30 -18.06
C LYS A 92 -8.07 -1.17 -17.53
N PHE A 93 -7.52 -0.34 -16.67
CA PHE A 93 -8.25 0.75 -16.02
C PHE A 93 -8.01 2.11 -16.68
N HIS A 94 -6.98 2.22 -17.51
CA HIS A 94 -6.64 3.46 -18.19
C HIS A 94 -7.82 4.02 -18.99
N GLY A 95 -8.08 5.31 -18.85
CA GLY A 95 -9.21 6.01 -19.49
C GLY A 95 -10.56 5.83 -18.79
N ARG A 96 -10.65 5.08 -17.68
CA ARG A 96 -11.88 4.93 -16.91
C ARG A 96 -12.02 6.02 -15.84
N THR A 97 -13.24 6.34 -15.49
CA THR A 97 -13.53 7.29 -14.42
C THR A 97 -13.20 6.69 -13.06
N THR A 98 -12.43 7.41 -12.25
CA THR A 98 -12.11 7.07 -10.86
C THR A 98 -13.26 7.45 -9.91
N SER A 99 -13.16 7.02 -8.66
CA SER A 99 -14.16 7.35 -7.63
C SER A 99 -14.23 8.85 -7.29
N SER A 100 -13.17 9.62 -7.59
CA SER A 100 -13.21 11.09 -7.46
C SER A 100 -13.93 11.78 -8.61
N GLY A 101 -14.17 11.08 -9.75
CA GLY A 101 -14.71 11.60 -11.00
C GLY A 101 -13.65 11.98 -12.03
N GLU A 102 -12.36 11.88 -11.70
CA GLU A 102 -11.26 12.09 -12.64
C GLU A 102 -11.08 10.88 -13.57
N ILE A 103 -10.51 11.08 -14.73
CA ILE A 103 -10.13 9.97 -15.60
C ILE A 103 -8.81 9.36 -15.12
N TYR A 104 -8.79 8.04 -14.94
CA TYR A 104 -7.57 7.35 -14.59
C TYR A 104 -6.55 7.40 -15.72
N ASP A 105 -5.39 7.97 -15.42
CA ASP A 105 -4.22 7.93 -16.27
C ASP A 105 -3.12 7.10 -15.61
N MET A 106 -2.78 5.96 -16.23
CA MET A 106 -1.74 5.08 -15.71
C MET A 106 -0.33 5.72 -15.73
N TRP A 107 -0.15 6.83 -16.44
CA TRP A 107 1.09 7.60 -16.52
C TRP A 107 1.18 8.72 -15.47
N ALA A 108 0.08 9.06 -14.83
CA ALA A 108 0.05 10.10 -13.81
C ALA A 108 0.48 9.56 -12.44
N MET A 109 1.01 10.42 -11.57
CA MET A 109 1.38 10.07 -10.20
C MET A 109 0.15 10.05 -9.30
N THR A 110 -0.66 8.98 -9.43
CA THR A 110 -1.93 8.80 -8.71
C THR A 110 -2.00 7.46 -7.99
N ALA A 111 -2.99 7.30 -7.12
CA ALA A 111 -3.22 6.07 -6.37
C ALA A 111 -4.69 5.90 -5.97
N ALA A 112 -5.06 4.67 -5.61
CA ALA A 112 -6.31 4.29 -4.98
C ALA A 112 -6.09 3.91 -3.51
N HIS A 113 -6.97 4.40 -2.62
CA HIS A 113 -6.97 4.06 -1.20
C HIS A 113 -8.40 3.87 -0.68
N PRO A 114 -8.65 2.84 0.18
CA PRO A 114 -10.03 2.51 0.56
C PRO A 114 -10.73 3.58 1.39
N VAL A 115 -10.03 4.31 2.24
CA VAL A 115 -10.70 5.20 3.21
C VAL A 115 -10.15 6.62 3.29
N LEU A 116 -9.00 6.95 2.69
CA LEU A 116 -8.53 8.34 2.67
C LEU A 116 -9.54 9.25 1.98
N PRO A 117 -9.73 10.50 2.45
CA PRO A 117 -10.57 11.47 1.72
C PRO A 117 -10.03 11.69 0.31
N LEU A 118 -10.92 11.85 -0.68
CA LEU A 118 -10.52 12.18 -2.04
C LEU A 118 -10.74 13.67 -2.35
N PRO A 119 -9.75 14.37 -2.90
CA PRO A 119 -8.37 13.91 -3.04
C PRO A 119 -7.55 14.05 -1.76
N THR A 120 -6.52 13.23 -1.62
CA THR A 120 -5.46 13.36 -0.61
C THR A 120 -4.11 13.14 -1.28
N TYR A 121 -3.11 13.95 -0.96
CA TYR A 121 -1.74 13.71 -1.39
C TYR A 121 -1.01 12.89 -0.33
N VAL A 122 -0.28 11.87 -0.76
CA VAL A 122 0.50 11.01 0.15
C VAL A 122 1.92 10.85 -0.36
N ARG A 123 2.87 10.88 0.59
CA ARG A 123 4.21 10.34 0.35
C ARG A 123 4.14 8.82 0.50
N VAL A 124 4.67 8.12 -0.47
CA VAL A 124 4.81 6.67 -0.46
C VAL A 124 6.29 6.34 -0.38
N THR A 125 6.70 5.67 0.68
CA THR A 125 8.08 5.22 0.90
C THR A 125 8.14 3.71 0.73
N SER A 126 8.98 3.22 -0.16
CA SER A 126 9.31 1.79 -0.25
C SER A 126 10.14 1.37 0.96
N LEU A 127 9.66 0.40 1.72
CA LEU A 127 10.38 -0.10 2.90
C LEU A 127 11.55 -1.02 2.53
N ASP A 128 11.59 -1.50 1.28
CA ASP A 128 12.67 -2.36 0.79
C ASP A 128 13.84 -1.54 0.23
N SER A 129 13.58 -0.40 -0.41
CA SER A 129 14.60 0.39 -1.11
C SER A 129 14.81 1.80 -0.53
N GLY A 130 13.94 2.27 0.34
CA GLY A 130 13.94 3.64 0.84
C GLY A 130 13.48 4.70 -0.18
N LYS A 131 13.21 4.31 -1.45
CA LYS A 131 12.71 5.24 -2.46
C LYS A 131 11.41 5.87 -2.02
N GLN A 132 11.24 7.15 -2.33
CA GLN A 132 10.04 7.93 -2.01
C GLN A 132 9.45 8.55 -3.28
N ILE A 133 8.14 8.62 -3.32
CA ILE A 133 7.37 9.35 -4.34
C ILE A 133 6.19 10.06 -3.67
N VAL A 134 5.67 11.08 -4.34
CA VAL A 134 4.40 11.70 -3.94
C VAL A 134 3.33 11.40 -4.98
N VAL A 135 2.17 10.92 -4.54
CA VAL A 135 1.02 10.61 -5.40
C VAL A 135 -0.25 11.29 -4.90
N LYS A 136 -1.17 11.55 -5.82
CA LYS A 136 -2.54 11.99 -5.51
C LYS A 136 -3.44 10.77 -5.38
N VAL A 137 -4.03 10.58 -4.23
CA VAL A 137 -5.09 9.57 -4.01
C VAL A 137 -6.39 10.14 -4.55
N ASN A 138 -6.88 9.58 -5.65
CA ASN A 138 -8.08 10.03 -6.34
C ASN A 138 -9.07 8.90 -6.65
N ASP A 139 -8.77 7.67 -6.18
CA ASP A 139 -9.64 6.52 -6.43
C ASP A 139 -9.82 5.64 -5.19
N ARG A 140 -10.76 4.67 -5.26
CA ARG A 140 -11.10 3.69 -4.23
C ARG A 140 -10.54 2.31 -4.56
N GLY A 141 -10.08 1.63 -3.53
CA GLY A 141 -9.38 0.35 -3.52
C GLY A 141 -8.09 0.47 -2.71
N PRO A 142 -7.34 -0.62 -2.55
CA PRO A 142 -7.65 -2.00 -2.92
C PRO A 142 -8.73 -2.65 -2.04
N PHE A 143 -9.41 -3.66 -2.59
CA PHE A 143 -10.48 -4.37 -1.88
C PHE A 143 -10.12 -5.81 -1.52
N LEU A 144 -8.99 -6.34 -1.99
CA LEU A 144 -8.49 -7.69 -1.70
C LEU A 144 -7.03 -7.68 -1.21
N HIS A 145 -6.65 -8.81 -0.60
CA HIS A 145 -5.28 -9.20 -0.28
C HIS A 145 -4.55 -8.32 0.72
N SER A 146 -5.20 -7.75 1.72
CA SER A 146 -4.54 -6.96 2.80
C SER A 146 -3.63 -5.82 2.30
N ARG A 147 -3.84 -5.35 1.05
CA ARG A 147 -3.14 -4.20 0.52
C ARG A 147 -3.72 -2.91 1.09
N ILE A 148 -2.87 -1.91 1.24
CA ILE A 148 -3.28 -0.61 1.76
C ILE A 148 -3.46 0.44 0.66
N ILE A 149 -2.75 0.30 -0.46
CA ILE A 149 -2.75 1.26 -1.57
C ILE A 149 -2.48 0.54 -2.89
N ASP A 150 -3.15 0.96 -3.96
CA ASP A 150 -2.81 0.58 -5.32
C ASP A 150 -2.31 1.83 -6.05
N LEU A 151 -1.09 1.76 -6.59
CA LEU A 151 -0.43 2.85 -7.30
C LEU A 151 -0.80 2.82 -8.79
N SER A 152 -0.74 3.97 -9.47
CA SER A 152 -0.67 3.98 -10.93
C SER A 152 0.58 3.22 -11.39
N TYR A 153 0.59 2.79 -12.64
CA TYR A 153 1.74 2.07 -13.18
C TYR A 153 3.03 2.91 -13.13
N ALA A 154 2.94 4.19 -13.51
CA ALA A 154 4.09 5.11 -13.44
C ALA A 154 4.61 5.28 -12.02
N ALA A 155 3.71 5.46 -11.05
CA ALA A 155 4.09 5.57 -9.63
C ALA A 155 4.76 4.30 -9.12
N ALA A 156 4.21 3.12 -9.45
CA ALA A 156 4.79 1.83 -9.07
C ALA A 156 6.17 1.61 -9.69
N HIS A 157 6.35 1.98 -10.96
CA HIS A 157 7.62 1.87 -11.65
C HIS A 157 8.67 2.79 -11.01
N LYS A 158 8.33 4.06 -10.79
CA LYS A 158 9.22 5.04 -10.15
C LYS A 158 9.62 4.60 -8.73
N LEU A 159 8.68 4.01 -7.97
CA LEU A 159 8.95 3.46 -6.64
C LEU A 159 9.79 2.16 -6.67
N GLY A 160 9.85 1.48 -7.83
CA GLY A 160 10.61 0.24 -8.03
C GLY A 160 9.87 -1.04 -7.60
N ILE A 161 8.54 -1.03 -7.65
CA ILE A 161 7.72 -2.21 -7.33
C ILE A 161 6.94 -2.78 -8.54
N ALA A 162 7.00 -2.12 -9.70
CA ALA A 162 6.21 -2.51 -10.88
C ALA A 162 6.51 -3.95 -11.33
N ASP A 163 7.78 -4.32 -11.47
CA ASP A 163 8.20 -5.65 -11.94
C ASP A 163 7.83 -6.78 -10.97
N LYS A 164 7.84 -6.47 -9.66
CA LYS A 164 7.45 -7.42 -8.61
C LYS A 164 5.93 -7.52 -8.43
N GLY A 165 5.17 -6.59 -9.01
CA GLY A 165 3.72 -6.47 -8.87
C GLY A 165 3.27 -5.94 -7.50
N THR A 166 4.05 -6.12 -6.46
CA THR A 166 3.77 -5.68 -5.08
C THR A 166 5.03 -5.24 -4.36
N GLY A 167 4.88 -4.44 -3.29
CA GLY A 167 5.99 -4.03 -2.43
C GLY A 167 5.50 -3.61 -1.05
N LYS A 168 6.39 -3.61 -0.08
CA LYS A 168 6.11 -3.08 1.26
C LYS A 168 6.31 -1.57 1.26
N VAL A 169 5.32 -0.82 1.71
CA VAL A 169 5.37 0.64 1.73
C VAL A 169 4.89 1.21 3.06
N LYS A 170 5.35 2.43 3.33
CA LYS A 170 4.76 3.35 4.29
C LYS A 170 4.14 4.50 3.51
N ILE A 171 2.91 4.87 3.83
CA ILE A 171 2.23 6.04 3.27
C ILE A 171 1.99 7.08 4.37
N GLU A 172 2.17 8.34 4.03
CA GLU A 172 2.04 9.48 4.93
C GLU A 172 1.25 10.57 4.20
N ALA A 173 0.10 10.97 4.75
CA ALA A 173 -0.68 12.05 4.16
C ALA A 173 0.04 13.38 4.31
N LEU A 174 0.09 14.14 3.23
CA LEU A 174 0.72 15.45 3.17
C LEU A 174 -0.33 16.55 3.35
N ASP A 175 0.00 17.55 4.12
CA ASP A 175 -0.85 18.74 4.29
C ASP A 175 -0.50 19.76 3.19
N PRO A 176 -1.39 20.03 2.24
CA PRO A 176 -1.10 20.97 1.16
C PRO A 176 -1.01 22.42 1.60
N SER A 177 -1.35 22.74 2.86
CA SER A 177 -1.18 24.07 3.41
C SER A 177 0.27 24.35 3.85
N THR A 178 1.09 23.31 4.01
CA THR A 178 2.52 23.46 4.25
C THR A 178 3.24 23.69 2.92
N ASN A 179 4.25 24.59 2.90
CA ASN A 179 4.94 24.99 1.68
C ASN A 179 5.40 23.79 0.84
N ALA A 180 5.01 23.76 -0.42
CA ALA A 180 5.39 22.72 -1.39
C ALA A 180 6.92 22.54 -1.50
N ALA A 181 7.70 23.59 -1.27
CA ALA A 181 9.18 23.54 -1.21
C ALA A 181 9.70 22.57 -0.15
N THR A 182 9.01 22.41 0.98
CA THR A 182 9.40 21.49 2.06
C THR A 182 9.26 20.02 1.63
N TYR A 183 8.38 19.71 0.66
CA TYR A 183 8.19 18.33 0.18
C TYR A 183 9.20 17.92 -0.89
N ILE A 184 9.71 18.89 -1.66
CA ILE A 184 10.67 18.65 -2.75
C ILE A 184 12.09 18.49 -2.20
N ASP A 185 12.46 19.26 -1.19
CA ASP A 185 13.82 19.29 -0.62
C ASP A 185 14.19 17.98 0.08
N ASN A 186 13.23 17.32 0.73
CA ASN A 186 13.45 16.02 1.35
C ASN A 186 13.65 14.85 0.35
N SER A 187 13.24 15.00 -0.91
CA SER A 187 13.46 13.97 -1.94
C SER A 187 14.88 14.00 -2.50
N VAL A 188 15.52 15.17 -2.52
CA VAL A 188 16.89 15.36 -3.00
C VAL A 188 17.92 14.85 -1.98
N TYR A 189 17.64 14.98 -0.68
CA TYR A 189 18.53 14.50 0.39
C TYR A 189 18.59 12.97 0.50
N ALA A 190 17.52 12.25 0.14
CA ALA A 190 17.51 10.79 0.15
C ALA A 190 18.41 10.16 -0.95
N SER A 191 18.76 10.93 -1.98
CA SER A 191 19.59 10.46 -3.10
C SER A 191 21.10 10.62 -2.89
N GLN A 192 21.54 11.32 -1.85
CA GLN A 192 22.95 11.66 -1.64
C GLN A 192 23.60 11.13 -0.36
N SER A 193 22.90 10.46 0.52
CA SER A 193 23.51 9.95 1.76
C SER A 193 23.92 8.49 1.67
N GLY A 194 24.90 8.22 0.80
CA GLY A 194 25.80 7.06 0.84
C GLY A 194 27.10 7.41 1.56
N THR A 195 27.07 7.98 2.76
CA THR A 195 28.24 8.07 3.65
C THR A 195 27.80 8.16 5.09
N ALA A 196 28.25 7.20 5.87
CA ALA A 196 28.07 7.16 7.32
C ALA A 196 28.66 8.42 7.97
N GLY A 197 27.78 9.23 8.55
CA GLY A 197 28.11 10.37 9.41
C GLY A 197 27.41 10.22 10.74
N SER A 198 28.15 9.85 11.77
CA SER A 198 27.79 9.92 13.18
C SER A 198 27.26 11.32 13.52
N GLY A 199 26.04 11.41 14.06
CA GLY A 199 25.54 12.68 14.53
C GLY A 199 24.13 12.61 15.10
N THR A 200 24.05 12.49 16.42
CA THR A 200 22.94 12.82 17.33
C THR A 200 21.64 12.04 17.15
N ASP A 201 21.41 11.14 18.11
CA ASP A 201 20.12 10.54 18.47
C ASP A 201 18.99 11.58 18.49
N LYS A 202 18.26 11.71 17.39
CA LYS A 202 16.90 12.22 17.44
C LYS A 202 16.06 11.10 18.04
N GLN A 203 15.70 11.26 19.30
CA GLN A 203 14.83 10.43 20.08
C GLN A 203 13.61 10.03 19.24
N LEU A 204 13.60 8.77 18.74
CA LEU A 204 12.46 8.21 18.03
C LEU A 204 11.21 8.37 18.89
N GLY A 205 10.12 8.78 18.27
CA GLY A 205 8.87 9.19 18.88
C GLY A 205 8.45 8.41 20.10
N SER A 206 8.03 9.14 21.13
CA SER A 206 7.75 8.63 22.48
C SER A 206 6.32 8.16 22.67
N TYR A 207 5.46 8.24 21.64
CA TYR A 207 4.03 7.95 21.78
C TYR A 207 3.66 6.60 21.17
N PHE A 208 2.88 5.84 21.90
CA PHE A 208 2.32 4.55 21.46
C PHE A 208 0.83 4.54 21.72
N ILE A 209 0.08 3.71 21.00
CA ILE A 209 -1.31 3.40 21.32
C ILE A 209 -1.33 2.01 21.90
N GLN A 210 -1.72 1.87 23.15
CA GLN A 210 -2.01 0.59 23.75
C GLN A 210 -3.39 0.12 23.31
N VAL A 211 -3.44 -0.99 22.60
CA VAL A 211 -4.67 -1.53 21.98
C VAL A 211 -5.39 -2.48 22.95
N GLY A 212 -4.67 -3.01 23.92
CA GLY A 212 -5.26 -3.87 24.93
C GLY A 212 -4.23 -4.43 25.89
N ALA A 213 -4.75 -5.01 26.97
CA ALA A 213 -4.00 -5.79 27.93
C ALA A 213 -4.71 -7.16 28.09
N PHE A 214 -4.01 -8.25 27.85
CA PHE A 214 -4.57 -9.59 27.75
C PHE A 214 -3.98 -10.49 28.82
N SER A 215 -4.80 -11.38 29.36
CA SER A 215 -4.33 -12.39 30.31
C SER A 215 -3.72 -13.61 29.63
N ASP A 216 -4.03 -13.82 28.35
CA ASP A 216 -3.64 -14.99 27.58
C ASP A 216 -2.77 -14.60 26.37
N LYS A 217 -1.68 -15.34 26.16
CA LYS A 217 -0.75 -15.17 25.03
C LYS A 217 -1.42 -15.46 23.67
N ILE A 218 -2.44 -16.33 23.61
CA ILE A 218 -3.18 -16.63 22.39
C ILE A 218 -3.92 -15.37 21.91
N ASN A 219 -4.59 -14.67 22.82
CA ASN A 219 -5.30 -13.42 22.52
C ASN A 219 -4.34 -12.29 22.12
N VAL A 220 -3.15 -12.24 22.71
CA VAL A 220 -2.08 -11.31 22.31
C VAL A 220 -1.67 -11.58 20.87
N THR A 221 -1.40 -12.84 20.52
CA THR A 221 -0.98 -13.22 19.16
C THR A 221 -2.07 -12.89 18.15
N ALA A 222 -3.32 -13.24 18.43
CA ALA A 222 -4.46 -12.95 17.57
C ALA A 222 -4.64 -11.43 17.33
N MET A 223 -4.49 -10.62 18.40
CA MET A 223 -4.56 -9.15 18.28
C MET A 223 -3.39 -8.59 17.48
N ARG A 224 -2.16 -9.04 17.73
CA ARG A 224 -0.98 -8.62 16.96
C ARG A 224 -1.13 -8.94 15.46
N ASP A 225 -1.62 -10.13 15.13
CA ASP A 225 -1.84 -10.52 13.73
C ASP A 225 -2.98 -9.73 13.09
N ARG A 226 -4.03 -9.40 13.85
CA ARG A 226 -5.09 -8.52 13.38
C ARG A 226 -4.56 -7.12 13.07
N LEU A 227 -3.76 -6.53 13.95
CA LEU A 227 -3.14 -5.22 13.77
C LEU A 227 -2.18 -5.20 12.59
N ARG A 228 -1.35 -6.25 12.42
CA ARG A 228 -0.46 -6.38 11.27
C ARG A 228 -1.23 -6.47 9.96
N ARG A 229 -2.34 -7.22 9.93
CA ARG A 229 -3.21 -7.28 8.75
C ARG A 229 -3.88 -5.95 8.43
N LEU A 230 -4.10 -5.10 9.42
CA LEU A 230 -4.59 -3.73 9.25
C LEU A 230 -3.48 -2.73 8.89
N GLY A 231 -2.22 -3.18 8.79
CA GLY A 231 -1.07 -2.38 8.38
C GLY A 231 -0.39 -1.60 9.51
N TYR A 232 -0.71 -1.91 10.77
CA TYR A 232 -0.06 -1.23 11.90
C TYR A 232 1.27 -1.88 12.27
N THR A 233 2.25 -1.03 12.61
CA THR A 233 3.48 -1.47 13.24
C THR A 233 3.20 -1.82 14.70
N VAL A 234 3.24 -3.10 15.01
CA VAL A 234 3.08 -3.59 16.38
C VAL A 234 4.43 -3.51 17.10
N TYR A 235 4.47 -2.71 18.16
CA TYR A 235 5.69 -2.54 18.94
C TYR A 235 6.08 -3.86 19.64
N PRO A 236 7.36 -4.28 19.55
CA PRO A 236 7.80 -5.58 20.07
C PRO A 236 7.80 -5.70 21.59
N GLY A 237 7.42 -4.65 22.33
CA GLY A 237 7.45 -4.65 23.78
C GLY A 237 6.59 -5.72 24.41
N SER A 238 7.17 -6.50 25.25
CA SER A 238 6.69 -7.46 26.25
C SER A 238 6.64 -8.95 25.91
N LEU A 239 6.69 -9.39 24.64
CA LEU A 239 6.87 -10.83 24.38
C LEU A 239 8.30 -11.21 23.96
N ASP A 240 9.10 -10.24 23.50
CA ASP A 240 10.48 -10.49 23.04
C ASP A 240 11.56 -10.04 24.04
N ALA A 241 11.18 -9.39 25.13
CA ALA A 241 12.11 -8.96 26.16
C ALA A 241 11.81 -9.66 27.49
N GLN A 242 12.83 -9.96 28.22
CA GLN A 242 12.95 -10.68 29.51
C GLN A 242 11.98 -10.27 30.65
N PHE A 243 10.94 -9.47 30.38
CA PHE A 243 10.06 -8.89 31.40
C PHE A 243 8.59 -9.32 31.35
N ALA A 244 8.18 -10.20 30.44
CA ALA A 244 6.77 -10.52 30.25
C ALA A 244 6.43 -11.99 30.48
N ASP A 245 6.87 -12.53 31.60
CA ASP A 245 6.42 -13.87 32.03
C ASP A 245 5.05 -13.85 32.72
N LYS A 246 4.51 -12.68 33.03
CA LYS A 246 3.25 -12.54 33.78
C LYS A 246 2.25 -11.59 33.11
N PRO A 247 0.95 -11.97 33.06
CA PRO A 247 -0.11 -11.09 32.61
C PRO A 247 -0.27 -9.87 33.53
N PRO A 248 -0.85 -8.75 33.04
CA PRO A 248 -1.44 -8.60 31.70
C PRO A 248 -0.41 -8.27 30.61
N PHE A 249 -0.53 -8.95 29.48
CA PHE A 249 0.29 -8.71 28.30
C PHE A 249 -0.27 -7.52 27.50
N LYS A 250 0.50 -6.46 27.37
CA LYS A 250 0.08 -5.25 26.67
C LYS A 250 0.45 -5.31 25.18
N VAL A 251 -0.51 -5.01 24.30
CA VAL A 251 -0.28 -4.86 22.88
C VAL A 251 -0.28 -3.38 22.55
N LYS A 252 0.80 -2.89 21.91
CA LYS A 252 0.98 -1.50 21.54
C LYS A 252 1.28 -1.38 20.04
N VAL A 253 0.84 -0.28 19.42
CA VAL A 253 1.22 0.14 18.07
C VAL A 253 1.94 1.48 18.12
N GLY A 254 2.83 1.71 17.19
CA GLY A 254 3.74 2.86 17.15
C GLY A 254 5.19 2.41 16.92
N PRO A 255 6.18 3.29 17.16
CA PRO A 255 6.09 4.61 17.80
C PRO A 255 5.52 5.70 16.90
N TYR A 256 4.91 6.72 17.49
CA TYR A 256 4.46 7.95 16.84
C TYR A 256 5.30 9.13 17.34
N GLU A 257 5.67 10.05 16.45
CA GLU A 257 6.59 11.14 16.77
C GLU A 257 6.00 12.19 17.73
N ASN A 258 4.67 12.33 17.71
CA ASN A 258 3.97 13.30 18.55
C ASN A 258 2.55 12.86 18.90
N ASP A 259 1.93 13.56 19.85
CA ASP A 259 0.58 13.29 20.35
C ASP A 259 -0.50 13.39 19.24
N SER A 260 -0.36 14.34 18.32
CA SER A 260 -1.33 14.53 17.24
C SER A 260 -1.36 13.32 16.29
N LEU A 261 -0.20 12.74 15.95
CA LEU A 261 -0.10 11.54 15.13
C LEU A 261 -0.65 10.32 15.86
N ALA A 262 -0.37 10.20 17.16
CA ALA A 262 -0.93 9.14 17.98
C ALA A 262 -2.46 9.23 18.08
N ARG A 263 -3.04 10.43 18.23
CA ARG A 263 -4.49 10.63 18.26
C ARG A 263 -5.15 10.29 16.94
N ALA A 264 -4.60 10.75 15.82
CA ALA A 264 -5.13 10.41 14.49
C ALA A 264 -5.13 8.89 14.23
N ALA A 265 -4.06 8.21 14.65
CA ALA A 265 -3.99 6.76 14.55
C ALA A 265 -4.94 6.05 15.54
N LEU A 266 -5.19 6.63 16.72
CA LEU A 266 -6.16 6.12 17.69
C LEU A 266 -7.57 6.17 17.13
N ASP A 267 -8.02 7.31 16.59
CA ASP A 267 -9.35 7.47 15.99
C ASP A 267 -9.57 6.45 14.86
N LEU A 268 -8.53 6.19 14.07
CA LEU A 268 -8.58 5.18 13.01
C LEU A 268 -8.69 3.77 13.57
N LEU A 269 -7.91 3.44 14.58
CA LEU A 269 -7.94 2.14 15.25
C LEU A 269 -9.30 1.88 15.91
N GLU A 270 -9.90 2.87 16.56
CA GLU A 270 -11.24 2.77 17.14
C GLU A 270 -12.28 2.44 16.07
N SER A 271 -12.20 3.08 14.91
CA SER A 271 -13.12 2.81 13.80
C SER A 271 -12.98 1.38 13.24
N GLN A 272 -11.79 0.79 13.30
CA GLN A 272 -11.47 -0.52 12.72
C GLN A 272 -11.60 -1.69 13.71
N LEU A 273 -11.35 -1.43 14.96
CA LEU A 273 -11.35 -2.47 16.01
C LEU A 273 -12.67 -2.52 16.79
N GLY A 274 -13.43 -1.43 16.84
CA GLY A 274 -14.67 -1.34 17.60
C GLY A 274 -14.45 -1.20 19.12
N GLN A 275 -15.04 -2.08 19.91
CA GLN A 275 -15.13 -1.96 21.38
C GLN A 275 -13.82 -2.21 22.18
N TYR A 276 -12.69 -1.74 21.70
CA TYR A 276 -11.43 -1.80 22.46
C TYR A 276 -11.16 -0.46 23.15
N ASN A 277 -10.80 -0.48 24.42
CA ASN A 277 -10.34 0.70 25.14
C ASN A 277 -8.90 1.02 24.72
N LEU A 278 -8.77 1.92 23.74
CA LEU A 278 -7.50 2.37 23.22
C LEU A 278 -6.99 3.57 24.03
N ILE A 279 -5.73 3.56 24.42
CA ILE A 279 -5.11 4.68 25.14
C ILE A 279 -3.77 5.06 24.53
N ILE A 280 -3.48 6.35 24.46
CA ILE A 280 -2.15 6.84 24.12
C ILE A 280 -1.27 6.74 25.35
N VAL A 281 -0.06 6.15 25.16
CA VAL A 281 0.96 6.02 26.21
C VAL A 281 2.29 6.56 25.70
N LYS A 282 3.09 7.12 26.59
CA LYS A 282 4.45 7.59 26.30
C LYS A 282 5.48 6.53 26.67
#